data_edfae43a781a861ec1b9fb2eb523576f
#
_entry.id   edfae43a781a861ec1b9fb2eb523576f
#
_cell.length_a   1.000
_cell.length_b   1.000
_cell.length_c   1.000
_cell.angle_alpha   90.00
_cell.angle_beta   90.00
_cell.angle_gamma   90.00
#
_symmetry.space_group_name_H-M   'P 1'
#
loop_
_entity.id
_entity.type
_entity.pdbx_description
1 polymer ?
#
loop_
_entity_poly.entity_id
_entity_poly.type
_entity_poly.pdbx_seq_one_letter_code
_entity_poly.pdbx_strand_id
1 'polypeptide(L)'
;MRISRRGFLKGSLATLFLAGTGLPVYSSTKAKKNLVVIMLRGGMDALCAVPVIGDKNFEKRRKQLILDDTIKLNSDFSLHPVLDNFHELWNESKGAIVHATNIPYTERSHFDGQNLMESGGKIPYKVKTGWLGRGMKVAGLKQEGLALALPMPLILRGVPQNNNYFPTKGKL
;
A
#
# COMPACT_ATOMS: atom_id res chain seq x y z
N MET A 1 -5.78 13.45 -27.55
CA MET A 1 -4.36 13.18 -27.28
C MET A 1 -4.26 11.84 -26.57
N ARG A 2 -3.75 10.78 -27.21
CA ARG A 2 -3.65 9.45 -26.59
C ARG A 2 -2.33 9.37 -25.83
N ILE A 3 -2.40 9.36 -24.52
CA ILE A 3 -1.24 9.15 -23.66
C ILE A 3 -0.93 7.64 -23.69
N SER A 4 0.28 7.27 -24.12
CA SER A 4 0.71 5.86 -24.09
C SER A 4 0.94 5.41 -22.64
N ARG A 5 0.73 4.09 -22.37
CA ARG A 5 1.02 3.49 -21.06
C ARG A 5 2.43 3.81 -20.53
N ARG A 6 3.42 3.83 -21.44
CA ARG A 6 4.79 4.26 -21.11
C ARG A 6 4.89 5.74 -20.77
N GLY A 7 4.12 6.61 -21.45
CA GLY A 7 4.08 8.05 -21.14
C GLY A 7 3.44 8.32 -19.79
N PHE A 8 2.39 7.57 -19.44
CA PHE A 8 1.74 7.65 -18.14
C PHE A 8 2.68 7.19 -17.00
N LEU A 9 3.36 6.05 -17.19
CA LEU A 9 4.33 5.54 -16.20
C LEU A 9 5.53 6.48 -16.03
N LYS A 10 6.02 7.09 -17.11
CA LYS A 10 7.10 8.09 -17.01
C LYS A 10 6.63 9.37 -16.32
N GLY A 11 5.40 9.80 -16.55
CA GLY A 11 4.80 10.94 -15.89
C GLY A 11 4.53 10.71 -14.41
N SER A 12 3.99 9.55 -14.04
CA SER A 12 3.73 9.20 -12.64
C SER A 12 5.03 8.91 -11.85
N LEU A 13 6.05 8.32 -12.50
CA LEU A 13 7.38 8.21 -11.89
C LEU A 13 8.02 9.59 -11.68
N ALA A 14 7.86 10.50 -12.65
CA ALA A 14 8.36 11.86 -12.52
C ALA A 14 7.66 12.64 -11.39
N THR A 15 6.35 12.40 -11.17
CA THR A 15 5.61 13.04 -10.07
C THR A 15 6.02 12.46 -8.72
N LEU A 16 6.24 11.14 -8.63
CA LEU A 16 6.81 10.50 -7.44
C LEU A 16 8.28 10.92 -7.21
N PHE A 17 9.04 11.12 -8.28
CA PHE A 17 10.42 11.59 -8.20
C PHE A 17 10.48 13.07 -7.83
N LEU A 18 9.60 13.92 -8.34
CA LEU A 18 9.47 15.32 -7.96
C LEU A 18 9.02 15.49 -6.50
N ALA A 19 8.19 14.60 -5.99
CA ALA A 19 7.86 14.55 -4.56
C ALA A 19 9.04 14.07 -3.70
N GLY A 20 9.98 13.30 -4.28
CA GLY A 20 11.18 12.78 -3.61
C GLY A 20 12.45 13.62 -3.79
N THR A 21 12.54 14.42 -4.83
CA THR A 21 13.74 15.22 -5.15
C THR A 21 13.70 16.60 -4.53
N GLY A 22 13.29 16.77 -3.27
CA GLY A 22 13.65 17.99 -2.53
C GLY A 22 13.53 19.34 -3.27
N LEU A 23 12.79 19.40 -4.38
CA LEU A 23 12.29 20.69 -4.81
C LEU A 23 11.51 21.21 -3.62
N PRO A 24 11.90 22.34 -3.03
CA PRO A 24 11.25 22.87 -1.87
C PRO A 24 9.79 23.14 -2.22
N VAL A 25 8.95 22.13 -2.14
CA VAL A 25 7.56 22.38 -1.85
C VAL A 25 7.62 22.99 -0.47
N TYR A 26 7.55 24.29 -0.42
CA TYR A 26 7.69 25.10 0.77
C TYR A 26 6.74 24.62 1.86
N SER A 27 7.19 23.63 2.60
CA SER A 27 6.67 23.34 3.91
C SER A 27 7.65 23.95 4.89
N SER A 28 7.42 25.18 5.25
CA SER A 28 8.26 25.94 6.18
C SER A 28 8.09 25.51 7.64
N THR A 29 7.52 24.34 7.88
CA THR A 29 7.44 23.78 9.23
C THR A 29 8.29 22.51 9.29
N LYS A 30 9.21 22.46 10.22
CA LYS A 30 10.04 21.31 10.60
C LYS A 30 9.20 20.16 11.20
N ALA A 31 8.00 19.95 10.69
CA ALA A 31 7.18 18.82 11.08
C ALA A 31 7.84 17.55 10.55
N LYS A 32 8.33 16.70 11.45
CA LYS A 32 8.81 15.37 11.11
C LYS A 32 7.64 14.61 10.49
N LYS A 33 7.74 14.27 9.22
CA LYS A 33 6.76 13.44 8.54
C LYS A 33 7.13 11.98 8.76
N ASN A 34 6.18 11.18 9.23
CA ASN A 34 6.34 9.76 9.38
C ASN A 34 5.59 9.04 8.25
N LEU A 35 6.20 8.02 7.67
CA LEU A 35 5.53 7.08 6.78
C LEU A 35 5.23 5.82 7.57
N VAL A 36 3.95 5.47 7.68
CA VAL A 36 3.50 4.20 8.26
C VAL A 36 3.01 3.31 7.14
N VAL A 37 3.56 2.11 7.04
CA VAL A 37 3.15 1.09 6.07
C VAL A 37 2.52 -0.06 6.84
N ILE A 38 1.24 -0.33 6.57
CA ILE A 38 0.50 -1.43 7.17
C ILE A 38 0.34 -2.53 6.13
N MET A 39 0.94 -3.70 6.38
CA MET A 39 0.84 -4.86 5.51
C MET A 39 -0.22 -5.81 6.06
N LEU A 40 -1.35 -5.88 5.39
CA LEU A 40 -2.43 -6.82 5.70
C LEU A 40 -2.13 -8.16 5.02
N ARG A 41 -1.46 -9.05 5.74
CA ARG A 41 -1.00 -10.35 5.22
C ARG A 41 -2.12 -11.38 5.26
N GLY A 42 -2.88 -11.47 4.18
CA GLY A 42 -3.98 -12.40 4.06
C GLY A 42 -5.22 -12.00 4.87
N GLY A 43 -6.33 -12.59 4.53
CA GLY A 43 -7.59 -12.36 5.22
C GLY A 43 -8.37 -11.12 4.79
N MET A 44 -7.77 -10.15 4.11
CA MET A 44 -8.51 -9.02 3.55
C MET A 44 -8.72 -9.22 2.04
N ASP A 45 -9.98 -9.33 1.64
CA ASP A 45 -10.38 -9.26 0.23
C ASP A 45 -10.63 -7.79 -0.14
N ALA A 46 -9.81 -7.26 -1.05
CA ALA A 46 -9.90 -5.86 -1.46
C ALA A 46 -11.26 -5.50 -2.07
N LEU A 47 -11.92 -6.45 -2.76
CA LEU A 47 -13.25 -6.25 -3.34
C LEU A 47 -14.38 -6.34 -2.30
N CYS A 48 -14.14 -6.91 -1.13
CA CYS A 48 -15.04 -6.81 0.02
C CYS A 48 -14.79 -5.51 0.79
N ALA A 49 -13.54 -5.10 0.93
CA ALA A 49 -13.18 -3.85 1.60
C ALA A 49 -13.69 -2.63 0.83
N VAL A 50 -13.56 -2.66 -0.50
CA VAL A 50 -13.99 -1.58 -1.40
C VAL A 50 -14.79 -2.18 -2.58
N PRO A 51 -16.06 -2.50 -2.39
CA PRO A 51 -16.89 -3.08 -3.43
C PRO A 51 -17.08 -2.12 -4.62
N VAL A 52 -17.11 -2.70 -5.82
CA VAL A 52 -17.30 -1.96 -7.09
C VAL A 52 -18.79 -1.99 -7.46
N ILE A 53 -19.60 -1.24 -6.73
CA ILE A 53 -21.08 -1.26 -6.83
C ILE A 53 -21.60 -0.79 -8.19
N GLY A 54 -20.83 -0.04 -8.95
CA GLY A 54 -21.19 0.41 -10.30
C GLY A 54 -20.94 -0.63 -11.39
N ASP A 55 -20.31 -1.77 -11.09
CA ASP A 55 -20.02 -2.82 -12.08
C ASP A 55 -21.02 -3.97 -11.99
N LYS A 56 -21.87 -4.11 -13.02
CA LYS A 56 -22.84 -5.21 -13.14
C LYS A 56 -22.21 -6.61 -13.10
N ASN A 57 -20.98 -6.75 -13.56
CA ASN A 57 -20.25 -8.03 -13.49
C ASN A 57 -19.82 -8.34 -12.06
N PHE A 58 -19.47 -7.33 -11.28
CA PHE A 58 -19.16 -7.48 -9.86
C PHE A 58 -20.38 -8.02 -9.12
N GLU A 59 -21.52 -7.37 -9.24
CA GLU A 59 -22.77 -7.82 -8.63
C GLU A 59 -23.12 -9.26 -9.04
N LYS A 60 -23.10 -9.57 -10.34
CA LYS A 60 -23.40 -10.91 -10.86
C LYS A 60 -22.51 -12.01 -10.29
N ARG A 61 -21.21 -11.73 -10.13
CA ARG A 61 -20.19 -12.73 -9.74
C ARG A 61 -19.99 -12.84 -8.24
N ARG A 62 -20.31 -11.80 -7.48
CA ARG A 62 -20.02 -11.72 -6.04
C ARG A 62 -21.24 -11.39 -5.18
N LYS A 63 -22.45 -11.52 -5.70
CA LYS A 63 -23.72 -11.17 -5.02
C LYS A 63 -23.78 -11.63 -3.56
N GLN A 64 -23.32 -12.85 -3.26
CA GLN A 64 -23.32 -13.42 -1.91
C GLN A 64 -22.30 -12.78 -0.94
N LEU A 65 -21.38 -11.99 -1.44
CA LEU A 65 -20.31 -11.34 -0.69
C LEU A 65 -20.49 -9.83 -0.59
N ILE A 66 -21.53 -9.29 -1.21
CA ILE A 66 -21.86 -7.86 -1.15
C ILE A 66 -22.71 -7.63 0.09
N LEU A 67 -22.33 -6.67 0.90
CA LEU A 67 -23.06 -6.25 2.07
C LEU A 67 -24.08 -5.18 1.68
N ASP A 68 -25.25 -5.21 2.29
CA ASP A 68 -26.33 -4.25 2.00
C ASP A 68 -26.08 -2.87 2.63
N ASP A 69 -25.28 -2.81 3.70
CA ASP A 69 -24.99 -1.63 4.51
C ASP A 69 -23.67 -0.94 4.17
N THR A 70 -23.16 -1.09 2.96
CA THR A 70 -21.91 -0.48 2.53
C THR A 70 -21.97 1.06 2.54
N ILE A 71 -20.84 1.70 2.87
CA ILE A 71 -20.72 3.17 2.89
C ILE A 71 -20.37 3.66 1.48
N LYS A 72 -21.27 4.43 0.87
CA LYS A 72 -21.09 4.92 -0.50
C LYS A 72 -19.95 5.96 -0.58
N LEU A 73 -19.01 5.76 -1.51
CA LEU A 73 -17.96 6.72 -1.83
C LEU A 73 -18.33 7.60 -3.04
N ASN A 74 -18.84 6.96 -4.10
CA ASN A 74 -19.29 7.62 -5.33
C ASN A 74 -20.26 6.72 -6.09
N SER A 75 -20.48 6.95 -7.41
CA SER A 75 -21.36 6.12 -8.25
C SER A 75 -20.88 4.68 -8.39
N ASP A 76 -19.57 4.43 -8.34
CA ASP A 76 -18.96 3.17 -8.73
C ASP A 76 -18.45 2.36 -7.55
N PHE A 77 -18.13 3.02 -6.42
CA PHE A 77 -17.45 2.40 -5.29
C PHE A 77 -18.13 2.69 -3.96
N SER A 78 -18.03 1.72 -3.07
CA SER A 78 -18.39 1.87 -1.66
C SER A 78 -17.31 1.26 -0.75
N LEU A 79 -17.46 1.45 0.54
CA LEU A 79 -16.57 0.87 1.56
C LEU A 79 -17.33 -0.19 2.37
N HIS A 80 -16.60 -1.16 2.86
CA HIS A 80 -17.08 -2.03 3.92
C HIS A 80 -17.41 -1.20 5.17
N PRO A 81 -18.52 -1.46 5.89
CA PRO A 81 -18.95 -0.64 7.02
C PRO A 81 -17.90 -0.44 8.11
N VAL A 82 -17.04 -1.44 8.33
CA VAL A 82 -15.94 -1.37 9.32
C VAL A 82 -14.88 -0.31 8.98
N LEU A 83 -14.91 0.25 7.77
CA LEU A 83 -13.97 1.28 7.29
C LEU A 83 -14.55 2.70 7.43
N ASP A 84 -15.45 2.94 8.39
CA ASP A 84 -16.06 4.23 8.69
C ASP A 84 -15.03 5.34 8.96
N ASN A 85 -14.02 5.06 9.77
CA ASN A 85 -12.91 6.01 10.01
C ASN A 85 -12.15 6.37 8.72
N PHE A 86 -12.03 5.42 7.77
CA PHE A 86 -11.42 5.74 6.47
C PHE A 86 -12.35 6.61 5.63
N HIS A 87 -13.67 6.43 5.74
CA HIS A 87 -14.65 7.28 5.08
C HIS A 87 -14.54 8.75 5.55
N GLU A 88 -14.28 8.99 6.82
CA GLU A 88 -14.01 10.35 7.30
C GLU A 88 -12.79 10.97 6.62
N LEU A 89 -11.68 10.21 6.54
CA LEU A 89 -10.48 10.65 5.81
C LEU A 89 -10.74 10.90 4.33
N TRP A 90 -11.57 10.08 3.71
CA TRP A 90 -11.99 10.26 2.31
C TRP A 90 -12.73 11.57 2.13
N ASN A 91 -13.71 11.89 2.97
CA ASN A 91 -14.50 13.11 2.91
C ASN A 91 -13.64 14.37 3.14
N GLU A 92 -12.59 14.25 3.93
CA GLU A 92 -11.61 15.30 4.16
C GLU A 92 -10.54 15.42 3.05
N SER A 93 -10.64 14.62 1.99
CA SER A 93 -9.61 14.51 0.92
C SER A 93 -8.22 14.13 1.42
N LYS A 94 -8.16 13.40 2.54
CA LYS A 94 -6.95 12.87 3.16
C LYS A 94 -6.75 11.37 2.88
N GLY A 95 -7.78 10.70 2.35
CA GLY A 95 -7.76 9.29 1.96
C GLY A 95 -7.75 9.13 0.45
N ALA A 96 -7.09 8.07 -0.03
CA ALA A 96 -7.11 7.67 -1.44
C ALA A 96 -7.13 6.14 -1.56
N ILE A 97 -7.79 5.64 -2.59
CA ILE A 97 -7.87 4.21 -2.90
C ILE A 97 -7.31 3.99 -4.30
N VAL A 98 -6.44 3.00 -4.44
CA VAL A 98 -5.88 2.61 -5.74
C VAL A 98 -6.38 1.22 -6.10
N HIS A 99 -7.30 1.17 -7.05
CA HIS A 99 -7.88 -0.06 -7.54
C HIS A 99 -7.03 -0.76 -8.60
N ALA A 100 -7.37 -2.03 -8.86
CA ALA A 100 -6.76 -2.84 -9.92
C ALA A 100 -5.22 -2.90 -9.84
N THR A 101 -4.69 -2.86 -8.64
CA THR A 101 -3.25 -3.06 -8.38
C THR A 101 -3.00 -4.49 -7.95
N ASN A 102 -1.96 -5.10 -8.50
CA ASN A 102 -1.53 -6.43 -8.13
C ASN A 102 -0.01 -6.59 -8.28
N ILE A 103 0.51 -7.65 -7.69
CA ILE A 103 1.87 -8.13 -7.94
C ILE A 103 1.89 -8.99 -9.20
N PRO A 104 3.02 -9.11 -9.91
CA PRO A 104 3.16 -9.94 -11.11
C PRO A 104 3.30 -11.43 -10.73
N TYR A 105 2.25 -11.98 -10.10
CA TYR A 105 2.22 -13.35 -9.60
C TYR A 105 0.83 -13.95 -9.82
N THR A 106 0.77 -15.08 -10.48
CA THR A 106 -0.47 -15.76 -10.88
C THR A 106 -0.65 -17.13 -10.23
N GLU A 107 0.37 -17.62 -9.52
CA GLU A 107 0.32 -18.91 -8.82
C GLU A 107 -0.45 -18.79 -7.50
N ARG A 108 -0.68 -19.91 -6.86
CA ARG A 108 -1.52 -20.00 -5.64
C ARG A 108 -0.75 -19.98 -4.33
N SER A 109 0.57 -19.78 -4.36
CA SER A 109 1.37 -19.75 -3.13
C SER A 109 1.22 -18.40 -2.44
N HIS A 110 0.58 -18.40 -1.31
CA HIS A 110 0.39 -17.24 -0.46
C HIS A 110 1.73 -16.61 0.00
N PHE A 111 2.69 -17.46 0.38
CA PHE A 111 4.01 -17.00 0.82
C PHE A 111 4.85 -16.39 -0.29
N ASP A 112 4.76 -16.94 -1.50
CA ASP A 112 5.45 -16.38 -2.66
C ASP A 112 4.88 -15.01 -3.03
N GLY A 113 3.55 -14.87 -3.00
CA GLY A 113 2.87 -13.60 -3.20
C GLY A 113 3.32 -12.55 -2.17
N GLN A 114 3.37 -12.90 -0.89
CA GLN A 114 3.87 -12.00 0.16
C GLN A 114 5.33 -11.61 -0.06
N ASN A 115 6.18 -12.58 -0.43
CA ASN A 115 7.57 -12.30 -0.73
C ASN A 115 7.73 -11.29 -1.85
N LEU A 116 6.97 -11.44 -2.93
CA LEU A 116 7.00 -10.51 -4.07
C LEU A 116 6.45 -9.13 -3.70
N MET A 117 5.38 -9.07 -2.91
CA MET A 117 4.81 -7.82 -2.43
C MET A 117 5.82 -7.02 -1.59
N GLU A 118 6.58 -7.68 -0.73
CA GLU A 118 7.57 -7.03 0.13
C GLU A 118 8.89 -6.74 -0.59
N SER A 119 9.32 -7.63 -1.48
CA SER A 119 10.58 -7.45 -2.22
C SER A 119 10.45 -6.52 -3.42
N GLY A 120 9.25 -6.41 -4.02
CA GLY A 120 9.07 -5.75 -5.31
C GLY A 120 9.74 -6.51 -6.47
N GLY A 121 10.07 -7.79 -6.27
CA GLY A 121 10.68 -8.66 -7.27
C GLY A 121 9.68 -9.24 -8.26
N LYS A 122 10.19 -10.03 -9.23
CA LYS A 122 9.38 -10.78 -10.21
C LYS A 122 9.39 -12.28 -9.98
N ILE A 123 10.38 -12.78 -9.25
CA ILE A 123 10.58 -14.20 -8.95
C ILE A 123 10.67 -14.31 -7.43
N PRO A 124 9.87 -15.20 -6.80
CA PRO A 124 9.88 -15.39 -5.35
C PRO A 124 11.29 -15.68 -4.83
N TYR A 125 11.62 -15.09 -3.71
CA TYR A 125 12.88 -15.26 -2.97
C TYR A 125 14.17 -14.89 -3.70
N LYS A 126 14.12 -14.42 -4.95
CA LYS A 126 15.30 -13.98 -5.69
C LYS A 126 15.89 -12.68 -5.13
N VAL A 127 15.03 -11.73 -4.77
CA VAL A 127 15.43 -10.46 -4.16
C VAL A 127 15.36 -10.59 -2.64
N LYS A 128 16.48 -10.40 -1.96
CA LYS A 128 16.63 -10.58 -0.50
C LYS A 128 16.43 -9.29 0.30
N THR A 129 16.20 -8.17 -0.39
CA THR A 129 15.93 -6.86 0.21
C THR A 129 14.52 -6.37 -0.11
N GLY A 130 13.96 -5.54 0.76
CA GLY A 130 12.63 -4.96 0.56
C GLY A 130 12.64 -3.70 -0.30
N TRP A 131 11.53 -3.43 -0.98
CA TRP A 131 11.42 -2.23 -1.81
C TRP A 131 11.46 -0.96 -0.96
N LEU A 132 10.88 -0.96 0.24
CA LEU A 132 10.89 0.19 1.15
C LEU A 132 12.30 0.45 1.69
N GLY A 133 13.02 -0.60 2.13
CA GLY A 133 14.41 -0.48 2.56
C GLY A 133 15.30 0.09 1.46
N ARG A 134 15.18 -0.41 0.22
CA ARG A 134 15.91 0.18 -0.92
C ARG A 134 15.51 1.62 -1.20
N GLY A 135 14.21 1.94 -1.10
CA GLY A 135 13.71 3.31 -1.26
C GLY A 135 14.31 4.27 -0.24
N MET A 136 14.36 3.87 1.03
CA MET A 136 15.01 4.65 2.10
C MET A 136 16.48 4.94 1.79
N LYS A 137 17.23 3.91 1.32
CA LYS A 137 18.63 4.06 0.94
C LYS A 137 18.81 5.03 -0.24
N VAL A 138 17.99 4.90 -1.28
CA VAL A 138 18.06 5.77 -2.47
C VAL A 138 17.68 7.22 -2.12
N ALA A 139 16.71 7.39 -1.24
CA ALA A 139 16.30 8.71 -0.77
C ALA A 139 17.30 9.34 0.23
N GLY A 140 18.38 8.64 0.59
CA GLY A 140 19.37 9.13 1.55
C GLY A 140 18.80 9.39 2.94
N LEU A 141 17.74 8.69 3.32
CA LEU A 141 17.11 8.87 4.62
C LEU A 141 18.06 8.40 5.72
N LYS A 142 18.36 9.30 6.64
CA LYS A 142 19.18 9.00 7.83
C LYS A 142 18.36 8.39 8.97
N GLN A 143 17.02 8.47 8.86
CA GLN A 143 16.09 7.93 9.81
C GLN A 143 16.05 6.40 9.73
N GLU A 144 15.92 5.78 10.89
CA GLU A 144 15.75 4.34 11.00
C GLU A 144 14.32 3.95 10.67
N GLY A 145 14.15 2.82 9.96
CA GLY A 145 12.85 2.17 9.83
C GLY A 145 12.60 1.27 11.04
N LEU A 146 11.42 1.39 11.63
CA LEU A 146 10.98 0.54 12.73
C LEU A 146 9.88 -0.41 12.25
N ALA A 147 10.11 -1.71 12.40
CA ALA A 147 9.07 -2.70 12.18
C ALA A 147 8.47 -3.17 13.52
N LEU A 148 7.15 -3.19 13.61
CA LEU A 148 6.43 -3.83 14.72
C LEU A 148 6.17 -5.30 14.36
N ALA A 149 7.24 -6.09 14.31
CA ALA A 149 7.19 -7.50 13.89
C ALA A 149 8.43 -8.29 14.30
N LEU A 150 8.30 -9.62 14.38
CA LEU A 150 9.42 -10.56 14.47
C LEU A 150 9.21 -11.71 13.45
N PRO A 151 10.25 -12.09 12.69
CA PRO A 151 11.53 -11.40 12.49
C PRO A 151 11.34 -10.09 11.68
N MET A 152 12.46 -9.37 11.44
CA MET A 152 12.46 -8.19 10.56
C MET A 152 11.78 -8.51 9.23
N PRO A 153 10.66 -7.84 8.87
CA PRO A 153 9.95 -8.10 7.62
C PRO A 153 10.81 -7.74 6.41
N LEU A 154 10.62 -8.49 5.34
CA LEU A 154 11.43 -8.33 4.12
C LEU A 154 11.34 -6.91 3.55
N ILE A 155 10.18 -6.27 3.65
CA ILE A 155 9.95 -4.91 3.13
C ILE A 155 10.99 -3.89 3.61
N LEU A 156 11.49 -4.01 4.84
CA LEU A 156 12.48 -3.10 5.43
C LEU A 156 13.93 -3.60 5.33
N ARG A 157 14.16 -4.82 4.86
CA ARG A 157 15.53 -5.35 4.73
C ARG A 157 16.34 -4.61 3.68
N GLY A 158 17.66 -4.54 3.89
CA GLY A 158 18.61 -3.88 2.98
C GLY A 158 19.13 -2.54 3.50
N VAL A 159 18.70 -2.10 4.68
CA VAL A 159 19.24 -0.95 5.41
C VAL A 159 19.66 -1.43 6.79
N PRO A 160 20.95 -1.39 7.14
CA PRO A 160 21.46 -1.91 8.42
C PRO A 160 20.88 -1.23 9.65
N GLN A 161 20.48 0.05 9.52
CA GLN A 161 19.92 0.86 10.60
C GLN A 161 18.45 0.55 10.92
N ASN A 162 17.79 -0.29 10.13
CA ASN A 162 16.40 -0.64 10.41
C ASN A 162 16.32 -1.60 11.59
N ASN A 163 15.41 -1.32 12.48
CA ASN A 163 15.16 -2.07 13.70
C ASN A 163 13.79 -2.71 13.69
N ASN A 164 13.62 -3.74 14.50
CA ASN A 164 12.32 -4.32 14.77
C ASN A 164 12.04 -4.29 16.28
N TYR A 165 10.78 -4.11 16.60
CA TYR A 165 10.29 -4.13 17.98
C TYR A 165 9.11 -5.10 18.07
N PHE A 166 9.14 -5.94 19.06
CA PHE A 166 8.03 -6.78 19.42
C PHE A 166 7.86 -6.76 20.95
N PRO A 167 6.74 -6.31 21.46
CA PRO A 167 6.51 -6.27 22.91
C PRO A 167 6.49 -7.69 23.47
N THR A 168 7.43 -8.02 24.35
CA THR A 168 7.54 -9.34 25.00
C THR A 168 6.54 -9.52 26.14
N LYS A 169 5.95 -8.42 26.63
CA LYS A 169 4.91 -8.39 27.65
C LYS A 169 3.89 -7.32 27.24
N GLY A 170 2.95 -7.69 26.40
CA GLY A 170 1.84 -6.81 26.05
C GLY A 170 0.62 -7.15 26.87
N LYS A 171 0.24 -6.29 27.80
CA LYS A 171 -1.18 -6.02 28.02
C LYS A 171 -1.55 -5.01 26.94
N LEU A 172 -2.33 -5.44 25.94
CA LEU A 172 -3.11 -4.54 25.10
C LEU A 172 -4.31 -4.08 25.88
#